data_fe74e30ff1dc1a4e33caa8c6024b65df
#
_entry.id   fe74e30ff1dc1a4e33caa8c6024b65df
#
_cell.length_a   1.000
_cell.length_b   1.000
_cell.length_c   1.000
_cell.angle_alpha   90.00
_cell.angle_beta   90.00
_cell.angle_gamma   90.00
#
_symmetry.space_group_name_H-M   'P 1'
#
loop_
_entity.id
_entity.type
_entity.pdbx_description
1 polymer ?
#
loop_
_entity_poly.entity_id
_entity_poly.type
_entity_poly.pdbx_seq_one_letter_code
_entity_poly.pdbx_strand_id
1 'polypeptide(L)'
;MNPKQLEMIKEDCSRIFRDPDRFSALKNESVLITGGTGFMGSWLVEAIAYLNDQHGFGTKLTLVARDIDRFNQNQPHLASRSDISFIEKSVRDLIDIPGDVSWIIHAAGTPDNRAHSSNPLDVIDSIANGTMQVLDASTRLSNLKKIVNISSGWVYGAQPKDMPRVPESYISGPD
;
A
#
# COMPACT_ATOMS: atom_id res chain seq x y z
N MET A 1 4.09 -18.30 7.28
CA MET A 1 3.66 -17.68 8.56
C MET A 1 3.14 -18.76 9.48
N ASN A 2 3.37 -18.69 10.80
CA ASN A 2 2.90 -19.70 11.75
C ASN A 2 1.52 -19.32 12.33
N PRO A 3 0.75 -20.28 12.89
CA PRO A 3 -0.60 -20.03 13.43
C PRO A 3 -0.68 -18.92 14.48
N LYS A 4 0.34 -18.83 15.35
CA LYS A 4 0.38 -17.80 16.41
C LYS A 4 0.53 -16.39 15.83
N GLN A 5 1.31 -16.25 14.74
CA GLN A 5 1.45 -14.96 14.06
C GLN A 5 0.14 -14.54 13.39
N LEU A 6 -0.59 -15.49 12.77
CA LEU A 6 -1.90 -15.20 12.18
C LEU A 6 -2.93 -14.77 13.23
N GLU A 7 -2.91 -15.37 14.41
CA GLU A 7 -3.78 -14.98 15.50
C GLU A 7 -3.48 -13.56 16.01
N MET A 8 -2.21 -13.21 16.18
CA MET A 8 -1.80 -11.85 16.53
C MET A 8 -2.25 -10.80 15.50
N ILE A 9 -2.11 -11.11 14.21
CA ILE A 9 -2.59 -10.23 13.14
C ILE A 9 -4.11 -10.02 13.24
N LYS A 10 -4.87 -11.09 13.47
CA LYS A 10 -6.32 -11.00 13.64
C LYS A 10 -6.72 -10.16 14.87
N GLU A 11 -6.00 -10.31 15.97
CA GLU A 11 -6.22 -9.49 17.17
C GLU A 11 -5.95 -8.01 16.88
N ASP A 12 -4.84 -7.69 16.21
CA ASP A 12 -4.51 -6.32 15.86
C ASP A 12 -5.55 -5.72 14.90
N CYS A 13 -5.96 -6.47 13.88
CA CYS A 13 -7.03 -6.04 12.97
C CYS A 13 -8.36 -5.84 13.74
N SER A 14 -8.71 -6.70 14.69
CA SER A 14 -9.93 -6.56 15.49
C SER A 14 -9.94 -5.28 16.34
N ARG A 15 -8.76 -4.85 16.82
CA ARG A 15 -8.61 -3.59 17.57
C ARG A 15 -8.76 -2.36 16.67
N ILE A 16 -8.27 -2.44 15.43
CA ILE A 16 -8.39 -1.37 14.42
C ILE A 16 -9.84 -1.21 13.97
N PHE A 17 -10.53 -2.33 13.70
CA PHE A 17 -11.87 -2.37 13.12
C PHE A 17 -12.99 -2.57 14.13
N ARG A 18 -12.87 -1.98 15.34
CA ARG A 18 -13.95 -1.97 16.35
C ARG A 18 -15.23 -1.33 15.83
N ASP A 19 -15.09 -0.36 14.94
CA ASP A 19 -16.19 0.31 14.24
C ASP A 19 -15.95 0.16 12.72
N PRO A 20 -16.39 -0.95 12.10
CA PRO A 20 -16.14 -1.23 10.68
C PRO A 20 -16.87 -0.27 9.74
N ASP A 21 -17.96 0.38 10.20
CA ASP A 21 -18.73 1.28 9.36
C ASP A 21 -17.93 2.53 8.94
N ARG A 22 -16.91 2.91 9.70
CA ARG A 22 -15.96 3.97 9.32
C ARG A 22 -15.20 3.66 8.03
N PHE A 23 -15.14 2.40 7.64
CA PHE A 23 -14.46 1.92 6.42
C PHE A 23 -15.46 1.52 5.32
N SER A 24 -16.76 1.82 5.49
CA SER A 24 -17.83 1.45 4.55
C SER A 24 -17.58 1.89 3.12
N ALA A 25 -16.78 2.94 2.91
CA ALA A 25 -16.36 3.40 1.58
C ALA A 25 -15.55 2.35 0.78
N LEU A 26 -15.04 1.29 1.43
CA LEU A 26 -14.33 0.19 0.78
C LEU A 26 -15.24 -0.99 0.41
N LYS A 27 -16.50 -1.00 0.84
CA LYS A 27 -17.43 -2.11 0.54
C LYS A 27 -17.67 -2.26 -0.96
N ASN A 28 -17.42 -3.48 -1.47
CA ASN A 28 -17.56 -3.86 -2.88
C ASN A 28 -16.67 -3.05 -3.85
N GLU A 29 -15.62 -2.45 -3.34
CA GLU A 29 -14.68 -1.68 -4.13
C GLU A 29 -13.54 -2.56 -4.66
N SER A 30 -12.87 -2.07 -5.72
CA SER A 30 -11.65 -2.65 -6.25
C SER A 30 -10.47 -1.75 -5.90
N VAL A 31 -9.53 -2.26 -5.11
CA VAL A 31 -8.39 -1.52 -4.57
C VAL A 31 -7.10 -2.04 -5.17
N LEU A 32 -6.34 -1.18 -5.85
CA LEU A 32 -4.99 -1.50 -6.30
C LEU A 32 -3.98 -1.03 -5.25
N ILE A 33 -3.06 -1.91 -4.86
CA ILE A 33 -1.98 -1.59 -3.92
C ILE A 33 -0.63 -1.83 -4.59
N THR A 34 0.12 -0.77 -4.87
CA THR A 34 1.51 -0.93 -5.30
C THR A 34 2.39 -1.13 -4.08
N GLY A 35 3.38 -2.00 -4.18
CA GLY A 35 4.16 -2.41 -3.02
C GLY A 35 3.37 -3.24 -2.00
N GLY A 36 2.25 -3.85 -2.44
CA GLY A 36 1.36 -4.66 -1.59
C GLY A 36 2.03 -5.86 -0.92
N THR A 37 3.17 -6.30 -1.45
CA THR A 37 3.98 -7.41 -0.91
C THR A 37 5.09 -6.93 0.06
N GLY A 38 5.24 -5.62 0.24
CA GLY A 38 6.17 -5.01 1.19
C GLY A 38 5.60 -4.99 2.63
N PHE A 39 6.37 -4.43 3.58
CA PHE A 39 5.97 -4.39 4.99
C PHE A 39 4.63 -3.67 5.20
N MET A 40 4.53 -2.41 4.78
CA MET A 40 3.28 -1.64 4.92
C MET A 40 2.15 -2.23 4.07
N GLY A 41 2.47 -2.62 2.83
CA GLY A 41 1.49 -3.21 1.91
C GLY A 41 0.87 -4.49 2.46
N SER A 42 1.67 -5.38 3.02
CA SER A 42 1.17 -6.62 3.62
C SER A 42 0.19 -6.38 4.77
N TRP A 43 0.44 -5.38 5.63
CA TRP A 43 -0.50 -4.99 6.68
C TRP A 43 -1.81 -4.44 6.15
N LEU A 44 -1.76 -3.66 5.06
CA LEU A 44 -2.97 -3.18 4.38
C LEU A 44 -3.78 -4.33 3.77
N VAL A 45 -3.09 -5.31 3.17
CA VAL A 45 -3.72 -6.51 2.62
C VAL A 45 -4.38 -7.35 3.71
N GLU A 46 -3.69 -7.61 4.84
CA GLU A 46 -4.25 -8.31 6.00
C GLU A 46 -5.48 -7.58 6.57
N ALA A 47 -5.39 -6.26 6.67
CA ALA A 47 -6.48 -5.43 7.18
C ALA A 47 -7.74 -5.52 6.29
N ILE A 48 -7.59 -5.44 4.97
CA ILE A 48 -8.72 -5.55 4.04
C ILE A 48 -9.24 -6.99 3.98
N ALA A 49 -8.36 -7.99 4.01
CA ALA A 49 -8.76 -9.39 4.10
C ALA A 49 -9.59 -9.66 5.37
N TYR A 50 -9.19 -9.08 6.50
CA TYR A 50 -9.94 -9.16 7.75
C TYR A 50 -11.34 -8.52 7.60
N LEU A 51 -11.46 -7.34 6.98
CA LEU A 51 -12.76 -6.71 6.71
C LEU A 51 -13.64 -7.58 5.81
N ASN A 52 -13.07 -8.23 4.81
CA ASN A 52 -13.80 -9.17 3.96
C ASN A 52 -14.32 -10.36 4.76
N ASP A 53 -13.44 -10.99 5.57
CA ASP A 53 -13.75 -12.22 6.30
C ASP A 53 -14.71 -12.00 7.48
N GLN A 54 -14.55 -10.90 8.23
CA GLN A 54 -15.31 -10.67 9.44
C GLN A 54 -16.54 -9.78 9.25
N HIS A 55 -16.52 -8.94 8.23
CA HIS A 55 -17.56 -7.91 8.04
C HIS A 55 -18.18 -7.93 6.63
N GLY A 56 -17.83 -8.90 5.78
CA GLY A 56 -18.44 -9.09 4.46
C GLY A 56 -18.27 -7.91 3.52
N PHE A 57 -17.10 -7.25 3.55
CA PHE A 57 -16.86 -6.07 2.72
C PHE A 57 -16.87 -6.37 1.23
N GLY A 58 -16.42 -7.55 0.81
CA GLY A 58 -16.35 -7.92 -0.61
C GLY A 58 -15.39 -7.07 -1.43
N THR A 59 -14.41 -6.46 -0.78
CA THR A 59 -13.38 -5.63 -1.42
C THR A 59 -12.41 -6.51 -2.21
N LYS A 60 -12.20 -6.20 -3.49
CA LYS A 60 -11.21 -6.88 -4.32
C LYS A 60 -9.87 -6.18 -4.23
N LEU A 61 -8.78 -6.94 -4.19
CA LEU A 61 -7.43 -6.42 -4.14
C LEU A 61 -6.66 -6.80 -5.41
N THR A 62 -5.93 -5.83 -5.97
CA THR A 62 -4.92 -6.06 -7.01
C THR A 62 -3.58 -5.58 -6.49
N LEU A 63 -2.63 -6.49 -6.31
CA LEU A 63 -1.30 -6.18 -5.78
C LEU A 63 -0.30 -6.07 -6.92
N VAL A 64 0.37 -4.91 -7.00
CA VAL A 64 1.48 -4.71 -7.95
C VAL A 64 2.79 -4.97 -7.23
N ALA A 65 3.54 -5.97 -7.68
CA ALA A 65 4.80 -6.39 -7.09
C ALA A 65 5.78 -6.92 -8.14
N ARG A 66 7.07 -6.87 -7.83
CA ARG A 66 8.15 -7.36 -8.71
C ARG A 66 8.46 -8.84 -8.54
N ASP A 67 8.04 -9.44 -7.43
CA ASP A 67 8.35 -10.81 -7.05
C ASP A 67 7.15 -11.39 -6.29
N ILE A 68 6.26 -12.02 -7.05
CA ILE A 68 5.04 -12.64 -6.51
C ILE A 68 5.37 -13.98 -5.87
N ASP A 69 6.35 -14.71 -6.38
CA ASP A 69 6.72 -16.02 -5.84
C ASP A 69 7.20 -15.92 -4.40
N ARG A 70 7.99 -14.90 -4.09
CA ARG A 70 8.42 -14.60 -2.73
C ARG A 70 7.24 -14.31 -1.80
N PHE A 71 6.23 -13.60 -2.28
CA PHE A 71 5.03 -13.33 -1.51
C PHE A 71 4.23 -14.61 -1.26
N ASN A 72 4.04 -15.44 -2.30
CA ASN A 72 3.36 -16.72 -2.20
C ASN A 72 3.99 -17.65 -1.15
N GLN A 73 5.32 -17.67 -1.09
CA GLN A 73 6.06 -18.47 -0.10
C GLN A 73 5.91 -17.92 1.33
N ASN A 74 5.95 -16.60 1.48
CA ASN A 74 5.94 -15.95 2.81
C ASN A 74 4.54 -15.80 3.39
N GLN A 75 3.54 -15.61 2.54
CA GLN A 75 2.16 -15.32 2.92
C GLN A 75 1.14 -16.17 2.12
N PRO A 76 1.24 -17.50 2.19
CA PRO A 76 0.40 -18.40 1.39
C PRO A 76 -1.10 -18.25 1.70
N HIS A 77 -1.47 -17.83 2.90
CA HIS A 77 -2.85 -17.59 3.33
C HIS A 77 -3.50 -16.39 2.60
N LEU A 78 -2.71 -15.37 2.24
CA LEU A 78 -3.17 -14.26 1.41
C LEU A 78 -3.10 -14.61 -0.07
N ALA A 79 -2.02 -15.26 -0.49
CA ALA A 79 -1.78 -15.59 -1.89
C ALA A 79 -2.84 -16.55 -2.47
N SER A 80 -3.45 -17.41 -1.65
CA SER A 80 -4.50 -18.36 -2.06
C SER A 80 -5.91 -17.77 -2.09
N ARG A 81 -6.08 -16.49 -1.75
CA ARG A 81 -7.42 -15.87 -1.68
C ARG A 81 -7.94 -15.53 -3.07
N SER A 82 -9.23 -15.78 -3.29
CA SER A 82 -9.92 -15.46 -4.56
C SER A 82 -10.23 -13.97 -4.74
N ASP A 83 -10.19 -13.19 -3.67
CA ASP A 83 -10.40 -11.74 -3.68
C ASP A 83 -9.09 -10.94 -3.84
N ILE A 84 -7.95 -11.64 -4.01
CA ILE A 84 -6.62 -11.04 -4.29
C ILE A 84 -6.13 -11.48 -5.66
N SER A 85 -5.75 -10.52 -6.48
CA SER A 85 -5.08 -10.71 -7.77
C SER A 85 -3.73 -10.01 -7.81
N PHE A 86 -2.89 -10.35 -8.78
CA PHE A 86 -1.52 -9.85 -8.86
C PHE A 86 -1.20 -9.30 -10.24
N ILE A 87 -0.40 -8.23 -10.26
CA ILE A 87 0.29 -7.71 -11.44
C ILE A 87 1.79 -7.77 -11.17
N GLU A 88 2.49 -8.72 -11.82
CA GLU A 88 3.94 -8.87 -11.66
C GLU A 88 4.68 -7.88 -12.54
N LYS A 89 4.88 -6.67 -12.01
CA LYS A 89 5.58 -5.57 -12.69
C LYS A 89 6.29 -4.67 -11.68
N SER A 90 7.30 -3.95 -12.18
CA SER A 90 7.76 -2.73 -11.51
C SER A 90 6.70 -1.65 -11.65
N VAL A 91 6.57 -0.76 -10.66
CA VAL A 91 5.71 0.43 -10.78
C VAL A 91 6.12 1.35 -11.92
N ARG A 92 7.39 1.31 -12.32
CA ARG A 92 7.93 2.04 -13.49
C ARG A 92 7.34 1.56 -14.82
N ASP A 93 6.89 0.30 -14.85
CA ASP A 93 6.37 -0.37 -16.05
C ASP A 93 4.85 -0.56 -15.98
N LEU A 94 4.19 0.08 -15.02
CA LEU A 94 2.75 -0.02 -14.82
C LEU A 94 2.02 0.91 -15.80
N ILE A 95 1.87 0.44 -17.04
CA ILE A 95 1.21 1.21 -18.10
C ILE A 95 -0.31 1.16 -17.92
N ASP A 96 -0.86 -0.02 -17.60
CA ASP A 96 -2.30 -0.23 -17.50
C ASP A 96 -2.70 -0.74 -16.13
N ILE A 97 -3.83 -0.22 -15.65
CA ILE A 97 -4.50 -0.61 -14.41
C ILE A 97 -5.86 -1.20 -14.79
N PRO A 98 -6.33 -2.30 -14.14
CA PRO A 98 -7.66 -2.85 -14.39
C PRO A 98 -8.75 -1.78 -14.27
N GLY A 99 -9.67 -1.73 -15.25
CA GLY A 99 -10.64 -0.64 -15.38
C GLY A 99 -11.72 -0.60 -14.28
N ASP A 100 -11.84 -1.66 -13.48
CA ASP A 100 -12.73 -1.73 -12.31
C ASP A 100 -12.11 -1.14 -11.03
N VAL A 101 -10.83 -0.79 -11.05
CA VAL A 101 -10.15 -0.19 -9.90
C VAL A 101 -10.76 1.17 -9.56
N SER A 102 -11.18 1.30 -8.31
CA SER A 102 -11.81 2.50 -7.77
C SER A 102 -10.97 3.21 -6.70
N TRP A 103 -9.99 2.50 -6.12
CA TRP A 103 -9.05 3.05 -5.14
C TRP A 103 -7.63 2.61 -5.46
N ILE A 104 -6.67 3.51 -5.28
CA ILE A 104 -5.25 3.20 -5.41
C ILE A 104 -4.54 3.56 -4.10
N ILE A 105 -3.79 2.62 -3.55
CA ILE A 105 -2.85 2.87 -2.45
C ILE A 105 -1.44 2.67 -3.01
N HIS A 106 -0.73 3.77 -3.19
CA HIS A 106 0.64 3.74 -3.68
C HIS A 106 1.60 3.67 -2.50
N ALA A 107 2.10 2.46 -2.21
CA ALA A 107 3.03 2.16 -1.11
C ALA A 107 4.36 1.58 -1.61
N ALA A 108 4.57 1.59 -2.94
CA ALA A 108 5.83 1.15 -3.51
C ALA A 108 6.94 2.17 -3.22
N GLY A 109 8.00 1.71 -2.58
CA GLY A 109 9.17 2.51 -2.25
C GLY A 109 10.26 1.61 -1.67
N THR A 110 11.49 2.08 -1.69
CA THR A 110 12.64 1.35 -1.14
C THR A 110 13.06 2.00 0.18
N PRO A 111 12.74 1.41 1.34
CA PRO A 111 13.12 1.95 2.64
C PRO A 111 14.56 1.63 3.04
N ASP A 112 15.30 0.85 2.23
CA ASP A 112 16.66 0.42 2.56
C ASP A 112 17.68 1.54 2.31
N ASN A 113 18.22 2.10 3.38
CA ASN A 113 19.25 3.14 3.33
C ASN A 113 20.52 2.70 2.58
N ARG A 114 20.83 1.39 2.53
CA ARG A 114 21.96 0.87 1.75
C ARG A 114 21.70 1.03 0.25
N ALA A 115 20.48 0.78 -0.19
CA ALA A 115 20.09 1.00 -1.59
C ALA A 115 20.17 2.50 -1.95
N HIS A 116 19.74 3.39 -1.05
CA HIS A 116 19.84 4.83 -1.24
C HIS A 116 21.31 5.29 -1.41
N SER A 117 22.25 4.67 -0.69
CA SER A 117 23.66 5.02 -0.78
C SER A 117 24.37 4.36 -1.97
N SER A 118 24.05 3.10 -2.29
CA SER A 118 24.75 2.32 -3.32
C SER A 118 24.20 2.53 -4.73
N ASN A 119 22.91 2.83 -4.86
CA ASN A 119 22.26 3.04 -6.17
C ASN A 119 21.19 4.14 -6.10
N PRO A 120 21.57 5.40 -5.80
CA PRO A 120 20.63 6.50 -5.59
C PRO A 120 19.78 6.82 -6.83
N LEU A 121 20.32 6.67 -8.03
CA LEU A 121 19.58 6.95 -9.25
C LEU A 121 18.43 5.97 -9.47
N ASP A 122 18.62 4.68 -9.22
CA ASP A 122 17.54 3.69 -9.31
C ASP A 122 16.47 3.94 -8.25
N VAL A 123 16.87 4.36 -7.05
CA VAL A 123 15.92 4.71 -5.98
C VAL A 123 15.09 5.92 -6.36
N ILE A 124 15.71 7.00 -6.85
CA ILE A 124 15.01 8.21 -7.31
C ILE A 124 14.07 7.85 -8.48
N ASP A 125 14.55 7.08 -9.45
CA ASP A 125 13.76 6.65 -10.60
C ASP A 125 12.55 5.81 -10.14
N SER A 126 12.76 4.86 -9.26
CA SER A 126 11.67 4.02 -8.72
C SER A 126 10.63 4.83 -7.96
N ILE A 127 11.03 5.84 -7.19
CA ILE A 127 10.12 6.68 -6.42
C ILE A 127 9.44 7.72 -7.33
N ALA A 128 10.20 8.52 -8.06
CA ALA A 128 9.65 9.63 -8.83
C ALA A 128 8.94 9.15 -10.10
N ASN A 129 9.63 8.42 -10.97
CA ASN A 129 9.04 7.92 -12.21
C ASN A 129 8.03 6.82 -11.95
N GLY A 130 8.24 5.97 -10.93
CA GLY A 130 7.24 4.98 -10.52
C GLY A 130 5.93 5.64 -10.06
N THR A 131 5.99 6.71 -9.27
CA THR A 131 4.80 7.48 -8.87
C THR A 131 4.13 8.14 -10.08
N MET A 132 4.93 8.74 -10.98
CA MET A 132 4.40 9.34 -12.23
C MET A 132 3.64 8.31 -13.07
N GLN A 133 4.19 7.10 -13.24
CA GLN A 133 3.54 6.04 -14.01
C GLN A 133 2.21 5.60 -13.38
N VAL A 134 2.16 5.46 -12.05
CA VAL A 134 0.90 5.13 -11.35
C VAL A 134 -0.14 6.24 -11.56
N LEU A 135 0.26 7.50 -11.45
CA LEU A 135 -0.63 8.65 -11.66
C LEU A 135 -1.11 8.71 -13.12
N ASP A 136 -0.20 8.57 -14.09
CA ASP A 136 -0.55 8.57 -15.51
C ASP A 136 -1.53 7.43 -15.85
N ALA A 137 -1.23 6.19 -15.41
CA ALA A 137 -2.12 5.06 -15.61
C ALA A 137 -3.49 5.30 -14.96
N SER A 138 -3.54 5.95 -13.80
CA SER A 138 -4.76 6.25 -13.08
C SER A 138 -5.69 7.24 -13.79
N THR A 139 -5.14 8.13 -14.63
CA THR A 139 -5.95 9.11 -15.38
C THR A 139 -6.91 8.46 -16.38
N ARG A 140 -6.66 7.21 -16.77
CA ARG A 140 -7.50 6.43 -17.69
C ARG A 140 -8.63 5.67 -17.01
N LEU A 141 -8.71 5.70 -15.67
CA LEU A 141 -9.74 5.00 -14.89
C LEU A 141 -10.99 5.87 -14.73
N SER A 142 -12.09 5.43 -15.32
CA SER A 142 -13.38 6.15 -15.22
C SER A 142 -14.03 6.05 -13.83
N ASN A 143 -13.70 5.00 -13.07
CA ASN A 143 -14.29 4.70 -11.77
C ASN A 143 -13.43 5.10 -10.58
N LEU A 144 -12.28 5.71 -10.80
CA LEU A 144 -11.35 6.07 -9.75
C LEU A 144 -11.95 7.12 -8.80
N LYS A 145 -12.01 6.78 -7.52
CA LYS A 145 -12.54 7.63 -6.44
C LYS A 145 -11.44 8.35 -5.68
N LYS A 146 -10.34 7.64 -5.41
CA LYS A 146 -9.25 8.19 -4.59
C LYS A 146 -7.90 7.49 -4.85
N ILE A 147 -6.84 8.27 -4.75
CA ILE A 147 -5.46 7.80 -4.65
C ILE A 147 -4.91 8.21 -3.28
N VAL A 148 -4.31 7.25 -2.57
CA VAL A 148 -3.56 7.48 -1.33
C VAL A 148 -2.10 7.19 -1.62
N ASN A 149 -1.24 8.18 -1.51
CA ASN A 149 0.21 8.00 -1.61
C ASN A 149 0.82 7.91 -0.23
N ILE A 150 1.53 6.81 0.05
CA ILE A 150 2.26 6.63 1.31
C ILE A 150 3.56 7.43 1.21
N SER A 151 3.60 8.53 1.93
CA SER A 151 4.74 9.44 1.98
C SER A 151 5.67 9.12 3.17
N SER A 152 6.43 10.08 3.63
CA SER A 152 7.38 9.94 4.73
C SER A 152 7.27 11.14 5.68
N GLY A 153 7.51 10.91 6.97
CA GLY A 153 7.67 11.99 7.96
C GLY A 153 8.83 12.94 7.65
N TRP A 154 9.79 12.50 6.84
CA TRP A 154 10.92 13.35 6.41
C TRP A 154 10.51 14.55 5.55
N VAL A 155 9.30 14.57 4.99
CA VAL A 155 8.77 15.73 4.26
C VAL A 155 8.67 16.99 5.12
N TYR A 156 8.65 16.83 6.46
CA TYR A 156 8.61 17.94 7.39
C TYR A 156 10.00 18.46 7.83
N GLY A 157 11.07 17.78 7.41
CA GLY A 157 12.42 18.10 7.87
C GLY A 157 12.63 17.82 9.37
N ALA A 158 13.62 18.48 9.97
CA ALA A 158 13.93 18.33 11.39
C ALA A 158 12.84 18.99 12.27
N GLN A 159 12.28 18.22 13.22
CA GLN A 159 11.30 18.76 14.16
C GLN A 159 11.96 19.78 15.12
N PRO A 160 11.44 21.01 15.23
CA PRO A 160 11.94 21.98 16.21
C PRO A 160 11.81 21.48 17.65
N LYS A 161 12.79 21.79 18.50
CA LYS A 161 12.84 21.29 19.89
C LYS A 161 11.68 21.77 20.75
N ASP A 162 11.14 22.94 20.44
CA ASP A 162 10.01 23.59 21.13
C ASP A 162 8.65 23.17 20.56
N MET A 163 8.63 22.34 19.51
CA MET A 163 7.41 21.86 18.86
C MET A 163 7.15 20.41 19.24
N PRO A 164 6.22 20.12 20.18
CA PRO A 164 5.99 18.74 20.65
C PRO A 164 5.34 17.84 19.59
N ARG A 165 4.65 18.42 18.59
CA ARG A 165 4.06 17.73 17.43
C ARG A 165 4.13 18.65 16.22
N VAL A 166 4.55 18.09 15.09
CA VAL A 166 4.56 18.80 13.80
C VAL A 166 3.12 18.79 13.25
N PRO A 167 2.47 19.94 13.07
CA PRO A 167 1.15 20.01 12.42
C PRO A 167 1.29 19.83 10.90
N GLU A 168 0.22 19.39 10.23
CA GLU A 168 0.21 19.21 8.77
C GLU A 168 0.46 20.52 7.99
N SER A 169 0.17 21.65 8.59
CA SER A 169 0.45 22.98 8.00
C SER A 169 1.92 23.41 8.09
N TYR A 170 2.75 22.67 8.82
CA TYR A 170 4.17 22.99 8.95
C TYR A 170 4.90 22.63 7.66
N ILE A 171 5.43 23.65 7.01
CA ILE A 171 6.21 23.49 5.77
C ILE A 171 7.66 23.75 6.11
N SER A 172 8.45 22.69 6.11
CA SER A 172 9.92 22.74 6.19
C SER A 172 10.46 21.80 5.11
N GLY A 173 11.53 22.19 4.48
CA GLY A 173 12.22 21.28 3.55
C GLY A 173 13.15 20.33 4.29
N PRO A 174 13.56 19.22 3.68
CA PRO A 174 14.72 18.47 4.13
C PRO A 174 15.97 19.37 4.02
N ASP A 175 16.85 19.30 5.02
CA ASP A 175 18.15 19.97 5.02
C ASP A 175 19.07 19.38 3.95
#